data_74d34f79b92e1a6e18100c59fd8ac064
#
_entry.id   74d34f79b92e1a6e18100c59fd8ac064
#
_cell.length_a   1.000
_cell.length_b   1.000
_cell.length_c   1.000
_cell.angle_alpha   90.00
_cell.angle_beta   90.00
_cell.angle_gamma   90.00
#
_symmetry.space_group_name_H-M   'P 1'
#
loop_
_entity.id
_entity.type
_entity.pdbx_description
1 polymer ?
#
loop_
_entity_poly.entity_id
_entity_poly.type
_entity_poly.pdbx_seq_one_letter_code
_entity_poly.pdbx_strand_id
1 'polypeptide(L)'
;RFSNEKFMEGAKGVLSNGKIRLGWGQTGNSNIGGFAWGSAISSMPSALGSGFRPANIPNTAIHWEKQEQWNLGIDLGFLDDKYNVTIDLYQKKSSDMLMSMQLPSYMGTQGNGSSVLSAPKGNYGTIRNRGIELTLDFHPVNTGNFSWDTNFQISFNENRLLALDGTKNAALVGYGQWSDVVSTTLIGEPLYGFYGYEVEGVYTDLEDIKNSPRAEKYPADGVFDRNTTVWIGDLKFKDVNKDGVIN
;
A
#
# COMPACT_ATOMS: atom_id res chain seq x y z
N ARG A 1 -7.57 -34.84 -6.38
CA ARG A 1 -7.81 -35.38 -5.02
C ARG A 1 -6.81 -36.47 -4.75
N PHE A 2 -6.00 -36.32 -3.73
CA PHE A 2 -5.04 -37.34 -3.32
C PHE A 2 -5.66 -38.38 -2.39
N SER A 3 -6.75 -38.04 -1.69
CA SER A 3 -7.46 -39.00 -0.83
C SER A 3 -8.01 -40.24 -1.57
N ASN A 4 -8.16 -40.16 -2.90
CA ASN A 4 -8.64 -41.29 -3.71
C ASN A 4 -7.51 -42.24 -4.16
N GLU A 5 -6.27 -41.86 -3.92
CA GLU A 5 -5.11 -42.62 -4.36
C GLU A 5 -4.86 -43.86 -3.48
N LYS A 6 -4.29 -44.94 -4.05
CA LYS A 6 -4.06 -46.21 -3.35
C LYS A 6 -3.21 -46.09 -2.11
N PHE A 7 -2.23 -45.15 -2.09
CA PHE A 7 -1.35 -44.93 -0.93
C PHE A 7 -2.09 -44.35 0.28
N MET A 8 -3.31 -43.82 0.08
CA MET A 8 -4.16 -43.22 1.14
C MET A 8 -5.22 -44.21 1.69
N GLU A 9 -5.27 -45.43 1.19
CA GLU A 9 -6.30 -46.41 1.63
C GLU A 9 -6.33 -46.63 3.13
N GLY A 10 -5.17 -46.66 3.80
CA GLY A 10 -5.07 -46.80 5.26
C GLY A 10 -5.57 -45.58 6.06
N ALA A 11 -5.73 -44.42 5.43
CA ALA A 11 -6.17 -43.20 6.08
C ALA A 11 -7.68 -42.91 5.87
N LYS A 12 -8.39 -43.69 5.04
CA LYS A 12 -9.79 -43.43 4.66
C LYS A 12 -10.77 -43.42 5.84
N GLY A 13 -10.45 -44.06 6.96
CA GLY A 13 -11.28 -44.00 8.16
C GLY A 13 -11.23 -42.67 8.91
N VAL A 14 -10.22 -41.85 8.65
CA VAL A 14 -10.03 -40.55 9.29
C VAL A 14 -10.12 -39.42 8.27
N LEU A 15 -9.43 -39.54 7.14
CA LEU A 15 -9.41 -38.52 6.06
C LEU A 15 -10.45 -38.88 5.01
N SER A 16 -11.57 -38.19 5.02
CA SER A 16 -12.67 -38.38 4.06
C SER A 16 -12.37 -37.74 2.71
N ASN A 17 -11.73 -36.55 2.74
CA ASN A 17 -11.42 -35.78 1.56
C ASN A 17 -10.04 -35.14 1.68
N GLY A 18 -9.27 -35.19 0.60
CA GLY A 18 -7.97 -34.54 0.51
C GLY A 18 -7.74 -34.07 -0.92
N LYS A 19 -7.61 -32.74 -1.10
CA LYS A 19 -7.42 -32.12 -2.41
C LYS A 19 -6.38 -31.01 -2.31
N ILE A 20 -5.47 -30.98 -3.29
CA ILE A 20 -4.54 -29.86 -3.50
C ILE A 20 -5.01 -29.13 -4.76
N ARG A 21 -5.03 -27.82 -4.67
CA ARG A 21 -5.32 -26.90 -5.77
C ARG A 21 -4.09 -26.04 -6.02
N LEU A 22 -3.64 -25.98 -7.25
CA LEU A 22 -2.59 -25.08 -7.68
C LEU A 22 -3.11 -24.28 -8.87
N GLY A 23 -3.03 -22.98 -8.79
CA GLY A 23 -3.45 -22.07 -9.84
C GLY A 23 -2.40 -21.00 -10.11
N TRP A 24 -2.20 -20.71 -11.38
CA TRP A 24 -1.42 -19.56 -11.84
C TRP A 24 -2.16 -18.91 -13.00
N GLY A 25 -2.12 -17.58 -13.02
CA GLY A 25 -2.72 -16.81 -14.09
C GLY A 25 -2.08 -15.45 -14.22
N GLN A 26 -2.13 -14.91 -15.43
CA GLN A 26 -1.71 -13.56 -15.75
C GLN A 26 -2.83 -12.83 -16.47
N THR A 27 -3.10 -11.58 -16.07
CA THR A 27 -4.08 -10.71 -16.71
C THR A 27 -3.43 -9.37 -17.05
N GLY A 28 -3.87 -8.77 -18.16
CA GLY A 28 -3.49 -7.42 -18.55
C GLY A 28 -4.65 -6.44 -18.30
N ASN A 29 -4.32 -5.25 -17.82
CA ASN A 29 -5.25 -4.13 -17.74
C ASN A 29 -4.87 -3.08 -18.78
N SER A 30 -5.70 -2.92 -19.81
CA SER A 30 -5.50 -1.98 -20.90
C SER A 30 -6.26 -0.65 -20.72
N ASN A 31 -6.84 -0.42 -19.55
CA ASN A 31 -7.57 0.82 -19.25
C ASN A 31 -6.61 1.98 -18.97
N ILE A 32 -5.87 2.37 -19.99
CA ILE A 32 -4.85 3.43 -19.92
C ILE A 32 -5.35 4.79 -20.40
N GLY A 33 -6.62 4.87 -20.83
CA GLY A 33 -7.22 6.05 -21.44
C GLY A 33 -6.86 6.20 -22.93
N GLY A 34 -7.81 6.72 -23.70
CA GLY A 34 -7.58 7.00 -25.12
C GLY A 34 -6.50 8.08 -25.29
N PHE A 35 -5.53 7.83 -26.18
CA PHE A 35 -4.46 8.78 -26.51
C PHE A 35 -3.57 9.21 -25.34
N ALA A 36 -3.53 8.46 -24.25
CA ALA A 36 -2.68 8.78 -23.09
C ALA A 36 -1.16 8.82 -23.42
N TRP A 37 -0.76 8.19 -24.52
CA TRP A 37 0.59 8.18 -25.06
C TRP A 37 0.95 9.49 -25.80
N GLY A 38 -0.05 10.25 -26.26
CA GLY A 38 0.11 11.44 -27.10
C GLY A 38 0.19 12.74 -26.30
N SER A 39 0.41 13.83 -27.01
CA SER A 39 0.33 15.19 -26.46
C SER A 39 -1.03 15.79 -26.78
N ALA A 40 -1.75 16.20 -25.76
CA ALA A 40 -2.95 17.03 -25.91
C ALA A 40 -2.54 18.48 -26.11
N ILE A 41 -3.40 19.26 -26.77
CA ILE A 41 -3.24 20.70 -26.96
C ILE A 41 -4.26 21.42 -26.09
N SER A 42 -3.84 22.41 -25.33
CA SER A 42 -4.73 23.31 -24.58
C SER A 42 -4.66 24.73 -25.10
N SER A 43 -5.80 25.43 -25.07
CA SER A 43 -5.88 26.84 -25.39
C SER A 43 -5.20 27.66 -24.28
N MET A 44 -4.48 28.71 -24.69
CA MET A 44 -3.82 29.66 -23.81
C MET A 44 -4.18 31.09 -24.26
N PRO A 45 -4.98 31.84 -23.49
CA PRO A 45 -5.32 33.19 -23.82
C PRO A 45 -4.07 34.12 -23.74
N SER A 46 -3.93 35.01 -24.67
CA SER A 46 -2.89 36.04 -24.69
C SER A 46 -3.47 37.39 -25.04
N ALA A 47 -2.70 38.49 -24.87
CA ALA A 47 -3.10 39.83 -25.25
C ALA A 47 -3.33 39.98 -26.77
N LEU A 48 -2.81 39.08 -27.58
CA LEU A 48 -2.92 39.05 -29.04
C LEU A 48 -4.01 38.09 -29.54
N GLY A 49 -4.76 37.47 -28.65
CA GLY A 49 -5.78 36.45 -28.96
C GLY A 49 -5.44 35.07 -28.34
N SER A 50 -6.24 34.06 -28.70
CA SER A 50 -6.05 32.70 -28.20
C SER A 50 -4.88 32.01 -28.91
N GLY A 51 -3.89 31.61 -28.15
CA GLY A 51 -2.82 30.72 -28.57
C GLY A 51 -3.09 29.27 -28.16
N PHE A 52 -2.21 28.38 -28.57
CA PHE A 52 -2.25 26.96 -28.20
C PHE A 52 -0.89 26.49 -27.69
N ARG A 53 -0.89 25.56 -26.75
CA ARG A 53 0.33 24.94 -26.22
C ARG A 53 0.10 23.45 -25.98
N PRO A 54 1.18 22.63 -25.86
CA PRO A 54 1.05 21.30 -25.32
C PRO A 54 0.49 21.33 -23.91
N ALA A 55 -0.43 20.42 -23.58
CA ALA A 55 -1.01 20.27 -22.25
C ALA A 55 -0.24 19.29 -21.37
N ASN A 56 0.44 18.32 -22.00
CA ASN A 56 1.20 17.27 -21.33
C ASN A 56 2.44 16.91 -22.13
N ILE A 57 3.37 16.23 -21.47
CA ILE A 57 4.52 15.59 -22.11
C ILE A 57 4.07 14.21 -22.60
N PRO A 58 4.28 13.86 -23.88
CA PRO A 58 3.92 12.56 -24.42
C PRO A 58 4.86 11.46 -23.94
N ASN A 59 4.36 10.22 -23.85
CA ASN A 59 5.16 9.02 -23.66
C ASN A 59 4.61 7.90 -24.53
N THR A 60 5.29 7.61 -25.63
CA THR A 60 4.89 6.58 -26.59
C THR A 60 5.24 5.15 -26.15
N ALA A 61 5.97 5.00 -25.05
CA ALA A 61 6.36 3.70 -24.50
C ALA A 61 5.34 3.10 -23.53
N ILE A 62 4.21 3.77 -23.32
CA ILE A 62 3.15 3.26 -22.43
C ILE A 62 2.60 1.94 -22.97
N HIS A 63 2.41 1.00 -22.07
CA HIS A 63 1.81 -0.28 -22.34
C HIS A 63 0.86 -0.68 -21.18
N TRP A 64 0.17 -1.80 -21.33
CA TRP A 64 -0.77 -2.32 -20.33
C TRP A 64 -0.10 -2.68 -19.01
N GLU A 65 -0.85 -2.54 -17.93
CA GLU A 65 -0.44 -3.05 -16.61
C GLU A 65 -0.60 -4.57 -16.58
N LYS A 66 0.32 -5.25 -15.90
CA LYS A 66 0.30 -6.72 -15.74
C LYS A 66 -0.05 -7.10 -14.31
N GLN A 67 -0.88 -8.12 -14.18
CA GLN A 67 -1.18 -8.74 -12.91
C GLN A 67 -0.92 -10.23 -13.00
N GLU A 68 -0.06 -10.74 -12.16
CA GLU A 68 0.26 -12.16 -12.01
C GLU A 68 -0.24 -12.65 -10.66
N GLN A 69 -0.88 -13.82 -10.65
CA GLN A 69 -1.42 -14.42 -9.43
C GLN A 69 -1.07 -15.90 -9.35
N TRP A 70 -0.60 -16.30 -8.17
CA TRP A 70 -0.37 -17.67 -7.76
C TRP A 70 -1.29 -18.01 -6.60
N ASN A 71 -1.90 -19.21 -6.65
CA ASN A 71 -2.74 -19.73 -5.59
C ASN A 71 -2.38 -21.18 -5.32
N LEU A 72 -2.24 -21.53 -4.04
CA LEU A 72 -2.11 -22.90 -3.56
C LEU A 72 -3.17 -23.13 -2.49
N GLY A 73 -4.10 -24.04 -2.76
CA GLY A 73 -5.15 -24.43 -1.83
C GLY A 73 -5.00 -25.88 -1.39
N ILE A 74 -5.31 -26.15 -0.12
CA ILE A 74 -5.37 -27.48 0.48
C ILE A 74 -6.73 -27.62 1.15
N ASP A 75 -7.53 -28.58 0.68
CA ASP A 75 -8.83 -28.91 1.24
C ASP A 75 -8.72 -30.28 1.91
N LEU A 76 -9.04 -30.36 3.19
CA LEU A 76 -9.03 -31.58 4.00
C LEU A 76 -10.40 -31.78 4.64
N GLY A 77 -10.97 -32.95 4.51
CA GLY A 77 -12.19 -33.39 5.21
C GLY A 77 -11.90 -34.60 6.10
N PHE A 78 -12.42 -34.60 7.31
CA PHE A 78 -12.20 -35.63 8.30
C PHE A 78 -13.52 -36.18 8.83
N LEU A 79 -13.52 -37.47 9.19
CA LEU A 79 -14.63 -38.18 9.84
C LEU A 79 -15.95 -37.99 9.08
N ASP A 80 -15.98 -38.43 7.82
CA ASP A 80 -17.11 -38.28 6.90
C ASP A 80 -17.53 -36.80 6.69
N ASP A 81 -16.50 -35.95 6.48
CA ASP A 81 -16.62 -34.51 6.24
C ASP A 81 -17.31 -33.71 7.39
N LYS A 82 -17.33 -34.27 8.60
CA LYS A 82 -17.79 -33.53 9.79
C LYS A 82 -16.89 -32.37 10.16
N TYR A 83 -15.62 -32.47 9.80
CA TYR A 83 -14.62 -31.42 10.02
C TYR A 83 -13.91 -31.14 8.71
N ASN A 84 -14.08 -29.93 8.19
CA ASN A 84 -13.43 -29.51 6.96
C ASN A 84 -12.47 -28.38 7.25
N VAL A 85 -11.27 -28.49 6.69
CA VAL A 85 -10.21 -27.49 6.81
C VAL A 85 -9.80 -27.08 5.41
N THR A 86 -9.90 -25.79 5.10
CA THR A 86 -9.39 -25.22 3.86
C THR A 86 -8.30 -24.21 4.19
N ILE A 87 -7.15 -24.37 3.56
CA ILE A 87 -6.00 -23.47 3.66
C ILE A 87 -5.70 -22.95 2.25
N ASP A 88 -5.77 -21.64 2.08
CA ASP A 88 -5.40 -20.98 0.83
C ASP A 88 -4.20 -20.06 1.03
N LEU A 89 -3.17 -20.27 0.23
CA LEU A 89 -2.01 -19.40 0.12
C LEU A 89 -2.08 -18.69 -1.23
N TYR A 90 -1.92 -17.39 -1.22
CA TYR A 90 -1.93 -16.63 -2.47
C TYR A 90 -0.83 -15.59 -2.53
N GLN A 91 -0.40 -15.30 -3.74
CA GLN A 91 0.44 -14.15 -4.06
C GLN A 91 -0.06 -13.51 -5.34
N LYS A 92 -0.34 -12.22 -5.29
CA LYS A 92 -0.75 -11.37 -6.41
C LYS A 92 0.29 -10.26 -6.59
N LYS A 93 0.89 -10.18 -7.77
CA LYS A 93 1.85 -9.14 -8.14
C LYS A 93 1.27 -8.32 -9.27
N SER A 94 1.11 -7.02 -9.03
CA SER A 94 0.78 -6.04 -10.07
C SER A 94 2.06 -5.31 -10.46
N SER A 95 2.43 -5.36 -11.72
CA SER A 95 3.64 -4.72 -12.27
C SER A 95 3.29 -3.83 -13.45
N ASP A 96 4.24 -3.01 -13.84
CA ASP A 96 4.07 -2.06 -14.94
C ASP A 96 2.88 -1.10 -14.70
N MET A 97 2.60 -0.76 -13.43
CA MET A 97 1.49 0.12 -13.07
C MET A 97 1.71 1.51 -13.64
N LEU A 98 0.65 2.06 -14.23
CA LEU A 98 0.69 3.40 -14.83
C LEU A 98 0.63 4.48 -13.74
N MET A 99 1.72 5.20 -13.61
CA MET A 99 1.86 6.28 -12.65
C MET A 99 2.35 7.55 -13.35
N SER A 100 2.02 8.72 -12.80
CA SER A 100 2.58 9.99 -13.25
C SER A 100 4.05 10.06 -12.87
N MET A 101 4.91 10.31 -13.85
CA MET A 101 6.36 10.38 -13.64
C MET A 101 6.73 11.64 -12.86
N GLN A 102 7.58 11.49 -11.83
CA GLN A 102 8.17 12.63 -11.16
C GLN A 102 9.31 13.18 -12.03
N LEU A 103 9.09 14.35 -12.60
CA LEU A 103 10.09 14.99 -13.44
C LEU A 103 10.70 16.21 -12.72
N PRO A 104 11.97 16.53 -13.00
CA PRO A 104 12.59 17.74 -12.49
C PRO A 104 11.80 18.99 -12.88
N SER A 105 11.77 20.00 -12.00
CA SER A 105 10.96 21.22 -12.19
C SER A 105 11.26 21.98 -13.49
N TYR A 106 12.50 21.91 -14.00
CA TYR A 106 12.88 22.54 -15.27
C TYR A 106 12.19 21.93 -16.50
N MET A 107 11.56 20.77 -16.38
CA MET A 107 10.76 20.16 -17.46
C MET A 107 9.38 20.79 -17.62
N GLY A 108 9.02 21.77 -16.79
CA GLY A 108 7.77 22.52 -16.90
C GLY A 108 6.53 21.80 -16.31
N THR A 109 6.74 20.73 -15.55
CA THR A 109 5.66 19.96 -14.90
C THR A 109 5.34 20.44 -13.49
N GLN A 110 6.06 21.43 -12.99
CA GLN A 110 5.86 22.03 -11.67
C GLN A 110 5.72 23.54 -11.79
N GLY A 111 4.96 24.15 -10.91
CA GLY A 111 4.72 25.61 -10.87
C GLY A 111 3.25 25.95 -10.61
N ASN A 112 2.93 27.23 -10.61
CA ASN A 112 1.58 27.73 -10.38
C ASN A 112 0.88 28.05 -11.70
N GLY A 113 -0.42 27.73 -11.75
CA GLY A 113 -1.33 28.19 -12.77
C GLY A 113 -1.51 27.28 -13.98
N SER A 114 -2.23 27.80 -14.95
CA SER A 114 -2.69 27.07 -16.14
C SER A 114 -1.60 26.75 -17.16
N SER A 115 -0.38 27.22 -16.95
CA SER A 115 0.74 27.04 -17.88
C SER A 115 1.61 25.79 -17.57
N VAL A 116 1.32 25.06 -16.49
CA VAL A 116 2.04 23.86 -16.11
C VAL A 116 1.70 22.72 -17.06
N LEU A 117 2.74 21.99 -17.52
CA LEU A 117 2.55 20.75 -18.29
C LEU A 117 2.16 19.61 -17.36
N SER A 118 1.19 18.79 -17.75
CA SER A 118 0.94 17.54 -17.05
C SER A 118 2.10 16.56 -17.27
N ALA A 119 2.53 15.93 -16.19
CA ALA A 119 3.59 14.93 -16.25
C ALA A 119 3.16 13.73 -17.11
N PRO A 120 4.07 13.11 -17.86
CA PRO A 120 3.78 11.90 -18.60
C PRO A 120 3.45 10.75 -17.64
N LYS A 121 2.63 9.82 -18.10
CA LYS A 121 2.46 8.53 -17.43
C LYS A 121 3.54 7.56 -17.88
N GLY A 122 3.98 6.70 -16.98
CA GLY A 122 4.94 5.64 -17.27
C GLY A 122 4.61 4.36 -16.52
N ASN A 123 5.06 3.22 -17.03
CA ASN A 123 4.85 1.88 -16.47
C ASN A 123 6.02 1.50 -15.57
N TYR A 124 5.97 1.80 -14.27
CA TYR A 124 7.07 1.51 -13.37
C TYR A 124 6.69 1.07 -11.93
N GLY A 125 5.45 1.23 -11.55
CA GLY A 125 5.00 0.77 -10.23
C GLY A 125 4.87 -0.75 -10.14
N THR A 126 5.32 -1.34 -9.05
CA THR A 126 5.12 -2.76 -8.75
C THR A 126 4.68 -2.95 -7.32
N ILE A 127 3.55 -3.64 -7.13
CA ILE A 127 2.97 -3.94 -5.83
C ILE A 127 2.77 -5.45 -5.70
N ARG A 128 3.00 -5.98 -4.52
CA ARG A 128 2.73 -7.36 -4.18
C ARG A 128 1.76 -7.44 -3.02
N ASN A 129 0.74 -8.28 -3.17
CA ASN A 129 -0.11 -8.75 -2.09
C ASN A 129 0.09 -10.26 -1.93
N ARG A 130 0.26 -10.74 -0.72
CA ARG A 130 0.32 -12.17 -0.42
C ARG A 130 -0.39 -12.43 0.90
N GLY A 131 -0.92 -13.62 1.04
CA GLY A 131 -1.63 -13.96 2.27
C GLY A 131 -1.88 -15.43 2.44
N ILE A 132 -2.43 -15.74 3.59
CA ILE A 132 -2.93 -17.03 3.99
C ILE A 132 -4.35 -16.87 4.51
N GLU A 133 -5.23 -17.75 4.07
CA GLU A 133 -6.61 -17.85 4.52
C GLU A 133 -6.86 -19.24 5.07
N LEU A 134 -7.47 -19.32 6.24
CA LEU A 134 -7.87 -20.55 6.89
C LEU A 134 -9.39 -20.52 7.09
N THR A 135 -10.06 -21.55 6.58
CA THR A 135 -11.47 -21.78 6.81
C THR A 135 -11.65 -23.14 7.50
N LEU A 136 -12.40 -23.14 8.58
CA LEU A 136 -12.75 -24.32 9.36
C LEU A 136 -14.27 -24.45 9.38
N ASP A 137 -14.78 -25.57 8.83
CA ASP A 137 -16.20 -25.90 8.86
C ASP A 137 -16.41 -27.14 9.70
N PHE A 138 -17.23 -27.04 10.74
CA PHE A 138 -17.50 -28.12 11.69
C PHE A 138 -18.98 -28.41 11.74
N HIS A 139 -19.32 -29.69 11.58
CA HIS A 139 -20.67 -30.25 11.66
C HIS A 139 -20.71 -31.36 12.75
N PRO A 140 -20.37 -31.03 14.02
CA PRO A 140 -20.11 -32.05 15.05
C PRO A 140 -21.37 -32.82 15.46
N VAL A 141 -22.55 -32.20 15.35
CA VAL A 141 -23.81 -32.81 15.74
C VAL A 141 -24.82 -32.64 14.63
N ASN A 142 -25.39 -33.74 14.18
CA ASN A 142 -26.54 -33.77 13.28
C ASN A 142 -27.47 -34.91 13.71
N THR A 143 -28.46 -34.60 14.52
CA THR A 143 -29.53 -35.52 14.95
C THR A 143 -30.84 -35.07 14.31
N GLY A 144 -31.84 -35.96 14.23
CA GLY A 144 -33.10 -35.65 13.57
C GLY A 144 -33.81 -34.36 14.11
N ASN A 145 -33.49 -33.95 15.34
CA ASN A 145 -34.13 -32.80 15.98
C ASN A 145 -33.14 -31.66 16.29
N PHE A 146 -31.84 -31.83 16.12
CA PHE A 146 -30.82 -30.82 16.42
C PHE A 146 -29.61 -30.99 15.51
N SER A 147 -29.20 -29.88 14.88
CA SER A 147 -27.95 -29.78 14.14
C SER A 147 -27.13 -28.60 14.68
N TRP A 148 -25.83 -28.77 14.71
CA TRP A 148 -24.88 -27.71 15.06
C TRP A 148 -23.81 -27.60 13.98
N ASP A 149 -23.80 -26.45 13.31
CA ASP A 149 -22.85 -26.09 12.26
C ASP A 149 -22.07 -24.86 12.71
N THR A 150 -20.75 -24.90 12.55
CA THR A 150 -19.86 -23.81 12.89
C THR A 150 -18.89 -23.56 11.75
N ASN A 151 -18.81 -22.32 11.29
CA ASN A 151 -17.81 -21.85 10.36
C ASN A 151 -16.91 -20.82 11.04
N PHE A 152 -15.61 -21.01 10.95
CA PHE A 152 -14.59 -20.07 11.41
C PHE A 152 -13.66 -19.73 10.26
N GLN A 153 -13.40 -18.43 10.07
CA GLN A 153 -12.49 -17.95 9.04
C GLN A 153 -11.52 -16.96 9.63
N ILE A 154 -10.24 -17.08 9.24
CA ILE A 154 -9.20 -16.10 9.55
C ILE A 154 -8.30 -15.92 8.34
N SER A 155 -7.94 -14.66 8.06
CA SER A 155 -7.05 -14.31 6.98
C SER A 155 -5.95 -13.36 7.45
N PHE A 156 -4.75 -13.54 6.91
CA PHE A 156 -3.62 -12.66 7.07
C PHE A 156 -3.17 -12.21 5.69
N ASN A 157 -3.12 -10.91 5.46
CA ASN A 157 -2.69 -10.31 4.21
C ASN A 157 -1.54 -9.34 4.45
N GLU A 158 -0.53 -9.41 3.62
CA GLU A 158 0.57 -8.46 3.55
C GLU A 158 0.59 -7.81 2.17
N ASN A 159 0.59 -6.48 2.11
CA ASN A 159 0.88 -5.75 0.89
C ASN A 159 2.24 -5.06 0.99
N ARG A 160 2.95 -4.95 -0.13
CA ARG A 160 4.23 -4.21 -0.21
C ARG A 160 4.41 -3.55 -1.55
N LEU A 161 4.93 -2.34 -1.52
CA LEU A 161 5.48 -1.66 -2.69
C LEU A 161 6.85 -2.26 -3.00
N LEU A 162 7.04 -2.83 -4.20
CA LEU A 162 8.30 -3.47 -4.58
C LEU A 162 9.20 -2.57 -5.43
N ALA A 163 8.61 -1.72 -6.26
CA ALA A 163 9.34 -0.81 -7.13
C ALA A 163 8.50 0.44 -7.46
N LEU A 164 9.20 1.53 -7.70
CA LEU A 164 8.72 2.77 -8.30
C LEU A 164 9.60 3.14 -9.50
N ASP A 165 9.69 4.41 -9.81
CA ASP A 165 10.36 5.00 -10.98
C ASP A 165 11.89 4.79 -11.04
N GLY A 166 12.48 4.06 -10.11
CA GLY A 166 13.92 3.79 -10.04
C GLY A 166 14.75 4.91 -9.40
N THR A 167 14.14 6.01 -8.97
CA THR A 167 14.84 7.03 -8.19
C THR A 167 15.14 6.50 -6.79
N LYS A 168 16.32 6.85 -6.29
CA LYS A 168 16.71 6.51 -4.91
C LYS A 168 15.79 7.28 -3.94
N ASN A 169 15.23 6.58 -2.97
CA ASN A 169 14.27 7.11 -2.00
C ASN A 169 12.91 7.54 -2.60
N ALA A 170 12.52 6.98 -3.74
CA ALA A 170 11.17 7.18 -4.26
C ALA A 170 10.12 6.73 -3.22
N ALA A 171 9.11 7.55 -3.01
CA ALA A 171 8.01 7.29 -2.09
C ALA A 171 6.69 7.73 -2.70
N LEU A 172 5.61 7.04 -2.34
CA LEU A 172 4.26 7.52 -2.56
C LEU A 172 3.83 8.32 -1.31
N VAL A 173 3.43 9.54 -1.52
CA VAL A 173 3.07 10.46 -0.43
C VAL A 173 1.59 10.78 -0.52
N GLY A 174 0.88 10.65 0.59
CA GLY A 174 -0.50 11.07 0.74
C GLY A 174 -0.59 12.32 1.60
N TYR A 175 -1.34 13.29 1.12
CA TYR A 175 -1.50 14.59 1.78
C TYR A 175 -2.84 14.69 2.49
N GLY A 176 -2.83 15.31 3.68
CA GLY A 176 -4.02 15.70 4.41
C GLY A 176 -4.67 16.99 3.88
N GLN A 177 -5.69 17.44 4.60
CA GLN A 177 -6.47 18.63 4.20
C GLN A 177 -5.63 19.91 4.06
N TRP A 178 -4.56 20.05 4.83
CA TRP A 178 -3.69 21.24 4.87
C TRP A 178 -2.36 21.06 4.13
N SER A 179 -2.31 20.10 3.21
CA SER A 179 -1.10 19.73 2.46
C SER A 179 0.02 19.13 3.32
N ASP A 180 -0.28 18.72 4.55
CA ASP A 180 0.65 17.99 5.40
C ASP A 180 0.74 16.54 4.93
N VAL A 181 1.92 15.96 5.02
CA VAL A 181 2.13 14.54 4.71
C VAL A 181 1.57 13.72 5.87
N VAL A 182 0.51 12.95 5.60
CA VAL A 182 -0.16 12.10 6.60
C VAL A 182 0.02 10.62 6.34
N SER A 183 0.50 10.26 5.16
CA SER A 183 0.86 8.88 4.84
C SER A 183 2.05 8.84 3.89
N THR A 184 2.86 7.80 4.03
CA THR A 184 3.98 7.54 3.13
C THR A 184 4.09 6.05 2.84
N THR A 185 4.63 5.74 1.68
CA THR A 185 4.95 4.36 1.27
C THR A 185 6.33 4.36 0.67
N LEU A 186 7.27 3.75 1.35
CA LEU A 186 8.62 3.50 0.85
C LEU A 186 8.68 2.16 0.12
N ILE A 187 9.68 1.99 -0.74
CA ILE A 187 9.94 0.69 -1.37
C ILE A 187 10.26 -0.34 -0.28
N GLY A 188 9.54 -1.46 -0.30
CA GLY A 188 9.63 -2.51 0.71
C GLY A 188 8.59 -2.41 1.83
N GLU A 189 7.88 -1.29 1.95
CA GLU A 189 6.90 -1.05 3.00
C GLU A 189 5.45 -1.28 2.53
N PRO A 190 4.50 -1.45 3.47
CA PRO A 190 3.08 -1.47 3.16
C PRO A 190 2.60 -0.17 2.55
N LEU A 191 1.57 -0.27 1.68
CA LEU A 191 0.96 0.91 1.07
C LEU A 191 0.22 1.76 2.11
N TYR A 192 0.38 3.09 1.99
CA TYR A 192 -0.34 4.09 2.78
C TYR A 192 -0.16 3.94 4.29
N GLY A 193 1.07 3.60 4.73
CA GLY A 193 1.42 3.68 6.15
C GLY A 193 1.18 5.09 6.69
N PHE A 194 0.60 5.21 7.88
CA PHE A 194 0.49 6.51 8.53
C PHE A 194 1.89 7.10 8.76
N TYR A 195 2.01 8.39 8.48
CA TYR A 195 3.25 9.13 8.68
C TYR A 195 2.98 10.33 9.58
N GLY A 196 3.80 10.48 10.62
CA GLY A 196 3.67 11.56 11.57
C GLY A 196 4.58 11.32 12.77
N TYR A 197 4.51 12.25 13.70
CA TYR A 197 5.30 12.18 14.92
C TYR A 197 4.65 11.25 15.95
N GLU A 198 5.46 10.43 16.63
CA GLU A 198 5.04 9.64 17.80
C GLU A 198 5.05 10.55 19.03
N VAL A 199 3.91 10.68 19.70
CA VAL A 199 3.76 11.52 20.91
C VAL A 199 4.12 10.71 22.15
N GLU A 200 5.06 11.21 22.97
CA GLU A 200 5.40 10.64 24.27
C GLU A 200 4.63 11.27 25.43
N GLY A 201 4.17 12.51 25.26
CA GLY A 201 3.47 13.25 26.29
C GLY A 201 3.38 14.74 26.00
N VAL A 202 3.45 15.54 27.06
CA VAL A 202 3.52 17.01 26.99
C VAL A 202 4.69 17.51 27.83
N TYR A 203 5.29 18.64 27.47
CA TYR A 203 6.34 19.25 28.26
C TYR A 203 5.77 19.79 29.58
N THR A 204 6.37 19.41 30.70
CA THR A 204 5.90 19.78 32.06
C THR A 204 6.52 21.07 32.57
N ASP A 205 7.75 21.34 32.19
CA ASP A 205 8.51 22.54 32.59
C ASP A 205 9.63 22.86 31.57
N LEU A 206 10.34 23.97 31.76
CA LEU A 206 11.43 24.40 30.90
C LEU A 206 12.67 23.49 30.97
N GLU A 207 12.85 22.80 32.06
CA GLU A 207 13.99 21.87 32.24
C GLU A 207 13.72 20.59 31.44
N ASP A 208 12.47 20.10 31.44
CA ASP A 208 12.04 18.98 30.58
C ASP A 208 12.26 19.31 29.08
N ILE A 209 11.94 20.54 28.64
CA ILE A 209 12.20 20.95 27.25
C ILE A 209 13.70 20.94 26.94
N LYS A 210 14.54 21.45 27.84
CA LYS A 210 15.98 21.51 27.63
C LYS A 210 16.66 20.15 27.59
N ASN A 211 16.13 19.19 28.33
CA ASN A 211 16.64 17.82 28.43
C ASN A 211 16.05 16.87 27.39
N SER A 212 15.09 17.33 26.60
CA SER A 212 14.45 16.55 25.54
C SER A 212 15.11 16.79 24.18
N PRO A 213 14.89 15.89 23.20
CA PRO A 213 15.29 16.12 21.81
C PRO A 213 14.75 17.45 21.29
N ARG A 214 15.54 18.13 20.46
CA ARG A 214 15.20 19.47 19.96
C ARG A 214 14.00 19.41 19.02
N ALA A 215 12.89 20.02 19.42
CA ALA A 215 11.74 20.22 18.56
C ALA A 215 12.01 21.29 17.48
N GLU A 216 11.21 21.31 16.42
CA GLU A 216 11.34 22.26 15.30
C GLU A 216 11.43 23.73 15.76
N LYS A 217 10.64 24.11 16.78
CA LYS A 217 10.63 25.48 17.33
C LYS A 217 11.53 25.65 18.55
N TYR A 218 12.57 24.85 18.69
CA TYR A 218 13.53 25.03 19.77
C TYR A 218 14.37 26.30 19.53
N PRO A 219 14.46 27.23 20.49
CA PRO A 219 15.15 28.49 20.28
C PRO A 219 16.65 28.29 20.15
N ALA A 220 17.28 28.85 19.11
CA ALA A 220 18.71 28.76 18.85
C ALA A 220 19.56 29.52 19.92
N ASP A 221 18.99 30.58 20.48
CA ASP A 221 19.58 31.44 21.49
C ASP A 221 19.31 30.96 22.93
N GLY A 222 18.51 29.90 23.09
CA GLY A 222 18.11 29.36 24.40
C GLY A 222 17.06 30.21 25.14
N VAL A 223 16.51 31.23 24.51
CA VAL A 223 15.44 32.07 25.08
C VAL A 223 14.09 31.54 24.70
N PHE A 224 13.35 31.04 25.67
CA PHE A 224 12.01 30.46 25.45
C PHE A 224 10.91 31.53 25.53
N ASP A 225 10.04 31.56 24.54
CA ASP A 225 8.88 32.46 24.47
C ASP A 225 7.63 31.64 24.09
N ARG A 226 6.57 31.81 24.87
CA ARG A 226 5.32 31.06 24.72
C ARG A 226 4.69 31.14 23.33
N ASN A 227 4.89 32.26 22.63
CA ASN A 227 4.21 32.52 21.37
C ASN A 227 5.03 32.13 20.13
N THR A 228 6.33 31.95 20.28
CA THR A 228 7.25 31.79 19.14
C THR A 228 8.10 30.52 19.20
N THR A 229 8.27 29.94 20.40
CA THR A 229 9.08 28.74 20.59
C THR A 229 8.24 27.61 21.19
N VAL A 230 8.83 26.38 21.26
CA VAL A 230 8.25 25.29 22.04
C VAL A 230 8.06 25.71 23.50
N TRP A 231 6.95 25.35 24.12
CA TRP A 231 6.56 25.79 25.45
C TRP A 231 5.98 24.68 26.32
N ILE A 232 5.85 24.96 27.61
CA ILE A 232 5.20 24.08 28.59
C ILE A 232 3.75 23.81 28.19
N GLY A 233 3.36 22.54 28.12
CA GLY A 233 2.05 22.09 27.64
C GLY A 233 2.00 21.72 26.16
N ASP A 234 3.03 22.02 25.37
CA ASP A 234 3.13 21.56 24.00
C ASP A 234 3.40 20.04 23.95
N LEU A 235 3.05 19.41 22.82
CA LEU A 235 3.31 17.99 22.60
C LEU A 235 4.80 17.70 22.57
N LYS A 236 5.19 16.68 23.33
CA LYS A 236 6.53 16.11 23.36
C LYS A 236 6.57 14.91 22.41
N PHE A 237 7.41 14.99 21.40
CA PHE A 237 7.57 13.95 20.39
C PHE A 237 8.77 13.08 20.69
N LYS A 238 8.68 11.82 20.28
CA LYS A 238 9.74 10.83 20.43
C LYS A 238 10.77 11.00 19.32
N ASP A 239 12.03 11.02 19.71
CA ASP A 239 13.15 10.90 18.79
C ASP A 239 13.34 9.43 18.40
N VAL A 240 12.81 9.07 17.24
CA VAL A 240 12.80 7.67 16.75
C VAL A 240 14.19 7.22 16.29
N ASN A 241 14.95 8.12 15.66
CA ASN A 241 16.29 7.82 15.11
C ASN A 241 17.43 8.09 16.12
N LYS A 242 17.11 8.71 17.27
CA LYS A 242 18.03 9.04 18.37
C LYS A 242 19.19 9.97 17.98
N ASP A 243 18.91 10.92 17.09
CA ASP A 243 19.89 11.93 16.69
C ASP A 243 19.84 13.22 17.53
N GLY A 244 18.90 13.30 18.46
CA GLY A 244 18.69 14.45 19.34
C GLY A 244 17.82 15.55 18.74
N VAL A 245 17.21 15.32 17.58
CA VAL A 245 16.34 16.28 16.88
C VAL A 245 15.04 15.59 16.49
N ILE A 246 13.93 16.29 16.60
CA ILE A 246 12.62 15.84 16.08
C ILE A 246 12.49 16.31 14.64
N ASN A 247 12.57 15.36 13.68
CA ASN A 247 12.55 15.61 12.23
C ASN A 247 11.72 14.57 11.47
#